data_566c724c3a1e494ed8b3cf3a2887a6cb
#
_entry.id   566c724c3a1e494ed8b3cf3a2887a6cb
#
_cell.length_a   1.000
_cell.length_b   1.000
_cell.length_c   1.000
_cell.angle_alpha   90.00
_cell.angle_beta   90.00
_cell.angle_gamma   90.00
#
_symmetry.space_group_name_H-M   'P 1'
#
loop_
_entity.id
_entity.type
_entity.pdbx_description
1 polymer ?
#
loop_
_entity_poly.entity_id
_entity_poly.type
_entity_poly.pdbx_seq_one_letter_code
_entity_poly.pdbx_strand_id
1 'polypeptide(L)'
;ALAQDCNLLAALGIRLVLVHGARPQIEAELKRRKLKARYHKGLRVTDVEALECVKAAMGVTRLEIEALLSQGLPNTPMAGAWMRVTGGNFITAKPVGVVDGVDYQYTGAVRKIIAEEISADLDQQNVVLISPIGVSPAGEIFNLCMEEVAEAVAVALQAEKLIFLCDAPGVTDGRGKLIEAITA
;
A
#
# COMPACT_ATOMS: atom_id res chain seq x y z
N ALA A 1 -0.25 17.03 -9.08
CA ALA A 1 -0.34 17.43 -7.66
C ALA A 1 0.45 16.45 -6.78
N LEU A 2 -0.05 15.26 -6.39
CA LEU A 2 0.59 14.38 -5.39
C LEU A 2 2.06 14.05 -5.69
N ALA A 3 2.42 13.70 -6.93
CA ALA A 3 3.83 13.41 -7.28
C ALA A 3 4.74 14.63 -7.09
N GLN A 4 4.24 15.83 -7.35
CA GLN A 4 4.99 17.07 -7.11
C GLN A 4 5.18 17.32 -5.62
N ASP A 5 4.16 17.07 -4.81
CA ASP A 5 4.22 17.21 -3.36
C ASP A 5 5.21 16.21 -2.75
N CYS A 6 5.19 14.95 -3.22
CA CYS A 6 6.18 13.93 -2.83
C CYS A 6 7.61 14.33 -3.22
N ASN A 7 7.81 14.88 -4.44
CA ASN A 7 9.10 15.38 -4.88
C ASN A 7 9.60 16.52 -3.98
N LEU A 8 8.73 17.45 -3.63
CA LEU A 8 9.08 18.56 -2.74
C LEU A 8 9.47 18.05 -1.34
N LEU A 9 8.69 17.14 -0.77
CA LEU A 9 8.98 16.57 0.55
C LEU A 9 10.31 15.80 0.55
N ALA A 10 10.55 14.98 -0.47
CA ALA A 10 11.81 14.24 -0.60
C ALA A 10 13.01 15.19 -0.75
N ALA A 11 12.87 16.28 -1.53
CA ALA A 11 13.93 17.27 -1.68
C ALA A 11 14.21 18.08 -0.41
N LEU A 12 13.23 18.19 0.49
CA LEU A 12 13.41 18.77 1.83
C LEU A 12 14.05 17.79 2.83
N GLY A 13 14.42 16.59 2.37
CA GLY A 13 15.04 15.55 3.21
C GLY A 13 14.05 14.76 4.06
N ILE A 14 12.74 14.86 3.78
CA ILE A 14 11.73 14.08 4.48
C ILE A 14 11.77 12.62 3.98
N ARG A 15 11.88 11.69 4.91
CA ARG A 15 11.89 10.24 4.63
C ARG A 15 10.46 9.80 4.32
N LEU A 16 10.20 9.38 3.07
CA LEU A 16 8.87 9.06 2.61
C LEU A 16 8.71 7.56 2.35
N VAL A 17 7.67 6.99 2.95
CA VAL A 17 7.14 5.67 2.59
C VAL A 17 5.73 5.86 2.04
N LEU A 18 5.48 5.34 0.85
CA LEU A 18 4.18 5.37 0.20
C LEU A 18 3.60 3.96 0.17
N VAL A 19 2.44 3.77 0.78
CA VAL A 19 1.69 2.53 0.67
C VAL A 19 0.51 2.77 -0.25
N HIS A 20 0.46 2.07 -1.39
CA HIS A 20 -0.62 2.27 -2.35
C HIS A 20 -1.69 1.18 -2.23
N GLY A 21 -2.94 1.54 -2.51
CA GLY A 21 -4.02 0.60 -2.76
C GLY A 21 -4.19 0.34 -4.25
N ALA A 22 -4.91 -0.72 -4.62
CA ALA A 22 -5.31 -1.01 -6.00
C ALA A 22 -6.72 -1.62 -6.07
N ARG A 23 -7.59 -1.31 -5.10
CA ARG A 23 -8.93 -1.89 -5.05
C ARG A 23 -9.75 -1.64 -6.34
N PRO A 24 -9.81 -0.42 -6.88
CA PRO A 24 -10.52 -0.16 -8.14
C PRO A 24 -9.94 -0.95 -9.32
N GLN A 25 -8.62 -1.05 -9.40
CA GLN A 25 -7.92 -1.78 -10.46
C GLN A 25 -8.16 -3.29 -10.36
N ILE A 26 -8.16 -3.84 -9.14
CA ILE A 26 -8.50 -5.25 -8.90
C ILE A 26 -9.95 -5.53 -9.32
N GLU A 27 -10.90 -4.66 -8.95
CA GLU A 27 -12.32 -4.80 -9.37
C GLU A 27 -12.45 -4.77 -10.90
N ALA A 28 -11.75 -3.86 -11.56
CA ALA A 28 -11.74 -3.78 -13.02
C ALA A 28 -11.17 -5.06 -13.67
N GLU A 29 -10.08 -5.60 -13.11
CA GLU A 29 -9.46 -6.83 -13.60
C GLU A 29 -10.36 -8.06 -13.39
N LEU A 30 -11.00 -8.18 -12.22
CA LEU A 30 -12.00 -9.22 -11.95
C LEU A 30 -13.15 -9.14 -12.96
N LYS A 31 -13.69 -7.94 -13.18
CA LYS A 31 -14.78 -7.71 -14.16
C LYS A 31 -14.34 -8.09 -15.58
N ARG A 32 -13.13 -7.73 -15.99
CA ARG A 32 -12.56 -8.08 -17.30
C ARG A 32 -12.51 -9.61 -17.50
N ARG A 33 -12.17 -10.34 -16.44
CA ARG A 33 -12.13 -11.82 -16.44
C ARG A 33 -13.49 -12.47 -16.14
N LYS A 34 -14.57 -11.69 -15.98
CA LYS A 34 -15.92 -12.16 -15.61
C LYS A 34 -15.97 -12.88 -14.27
N LEU A 35 -15.08 -12.55 -13.35
CA LEU A 35 -15.03 -13.05 -11.99
C LEU A 35 -15.80 -12.12 -11.06
N LYS A 36 -16.36 -12.68 -9.98
CA LYS A 36 -17.10 -11.91 -8.96
C LYS A 36 -16.21 -11.66 -7.77
N ALA A 37 -16.12 -10.39 -7.35
CA ALA A 37 -15.50 -10.04 -6.08
C ALA A 37 -16.30 -10.63 -4.91
N ARG A 38 -15.61 -11.25 -3.95
CA ARG A 38 -16.19 -11.79 -2.73
C ARG A 38 -15.60 -11.07 -1.53
N TYR A 39 -16.46 -10.65 -0.61
CA TYR A 39 -16.07 -9.96 0.61
C TYR A 39 -16.75 -10.61 1.81
N HIS A 40 -16.04 -10.69 2.91
CA HIS A 40 -16.59 -11.05 4.20
C HIS A 40 -15.97 -10.12 5.28
N LYS A 41 -16.79 -9.52 6.13
CA LYS A 41 -16.35 -8.56 7.16
C LYS A 41 -15.40 -7.47 6.66
N GLY A 42 -15.66 -6.93 5.46
CA GLY A 42 -14.86 -5.87 4.86
C GLY A 42 -13.57 -6.34 4.16
N LEU A 43 -13.10 -7.56 4.41
CA LEU A 43 -11.94 -8.13 3.74
C LEU A 43 -12.36 -8.90 2.47
N ARG A 44 -11.54 -8.81 1.43
CA ARG A 44 -11.71 -9.62 0.23
C ARG A 44 -11.40 -11.08 0.54
N VAL A 45 -12.24 -11.99 0.09
CA VAL A 45 -11.89 -13.41 -0.01
C VAL A 45 -11.13 -13.61 -1.32
N THR A 46 -9.86 -13.97 -1.25
CA THR A 46 -8.95 -14.03 -2.39
C THR A 46 -8.68 -15.50 -2.75
N ASP A 47 -9.44 -16.05 -3.70
CA ASP A 47 -9.14 -17.34 -4.28
C ASP A 47 -8.00 -17.27 -5.31
N VAL A 48 -7.64 -18.39 -5.92
CA VAL A 48 -6.52 -18.47 -6.89
C VAL A 48 -6.72 -17.50 -8.05
N GLU A 49 -7.92 -17.44 -8.62
CA GLU A 49 -8.22 -16.58 -9.78
C GLU A 49 -8.22 -15.11 -9.38
N ALA A 50 -8.76 -14.77 -8.21
CA ALA A 50 -8.71 -13.42 -7.66
C ALA A 50 -7.27 -13.00 -7.32
N LEU A 51 -6.43 -13.91 -6.84
CA LEU A 51 -5.02 -13.62 -6.58
C LEU A 51 -4.27 -13.21 -7.86
N GLU A 52 -4.55 -13.86 -8.99
CA GLU A 52 -3.97 -13.48 -10.29
C GLU A 52 -4.40 -12.05 -10.69
N CYS A 53 -5.67 -11.68 -10.42
CA CYS A 53 -6.15 -10.32 -10.65
C CYS A 53 -5.46 -9.31 -9.71
N VAL A 54 -5.26 -9.68 -8.45
CA VAL A 54 -4.54 -8.86 -7.46
C VAL A 54 -3.11 -8.61 -7.91
N LYS A 55 -2.37 -9.65 -8.28
CA LYS A 55 -0.98 -9.53 -8.75
C LYS A 55 -0.86 -8.62 -9.98
N ALA A 56 -1.74 -8.81 -10.96
CA ALA A 56 -1.77 -8.00 -12.17
C ALA A 56 -2.06 -6.52 -11.85
N ALA A 57 -3.12 -6.25 -11.09
CA ALA A 57 -3.52 -4.89 -10.73
C ALA A 57 -2.45 -4.17 -9.89
N MET A 58 -1.88 -4.85 -8.88
CA MET A 58 -0.82 -4.29 -8.03
C MET A 58 0.45 -3.99 -8.82
N GLY A 59 0.86 -4.91 -9.71
CA GLY A 59 2.05 -4.70 -10.55
C GLY A 59 1.91 -3.51 -11.48
N VAL A 60 0.78 -3.38 -12.16
CA VAL A 60 0.50 -2.24 -13.04
C VAL A 60 0.46 -0.93 -12.24
N THR A 61 -0.33 -0.89 -11.16
CA THR A 61 -0.46 0.32 -10.33
C THR A 61 0.89 0.76 -9.76
N ARG A 62 1.71 -0.18 -9.30
CA ARG A 62 3.05 0.12 -8.81
C ARG A 62 3.92 0.77 -9.88
N LEU A 63 4.00 0.19 -11.07
CA LEU A 63 4.79 0.73 -12.18
C LEU A 63 4.30 2.11 -12.63
N GLU A 64 2.99 2.34 -12.65
CA GLU A 64 2.41 3.65 -12.93
C GLU A 64 2.81 4.71 -11.89
N ILE A 65 2.79 4.35 -10.60
CA ILE A 65 3.24 5.25 -9.53
C ILE A 65 4.75 5.51 -9.64
N GLU A 66 5.56 4.47 -9.84
CA GLU A 66 7.01 4.62 -10.04
C GLU A 66 7.32 5.55 -11.22
N ALA A 67 6.65 5.36 -12.36
CA ALA A 67 6.81 6.23 -13.52
C ALA A 67 6.40 7.68 -13.23
N LEU A 68 5.30 7.87 -12.51
CA LEU A 68 4.81 9.20 -12.14
C LEU A 68 5.76 9.93 -11.19
N LEU A 69 6.32 9.22 -10.21
CA LEU A 69 7.28 9.77 -9.26
C LEU A 69 8.66 10.01 -9.89
N SER A 70 9.00 9.28 -10.93
CA SER A 70 10.26 9.45 -11.67
C SER A 70 10.24 10.67 -12.62
N GLN A 71 9.08 11.33 -12.77
CA GLN A 71 9.02 12.56 -13.56
C GLN A 71 9.71 13.70 -12.81
N GLY A 72 10.72 14.32 -13.43
CA GLY A 72 11.28 15.56 -12.92
C GLY A 72 10.23 16.68 -12.86
N LEU A 73 10.53 17.74 -12.13
CA LEU A 73 9.68 18.93 -12.04
C LEU A 73 10.12 19.97 -13.09
N PRO A 74 9.70 19.86 -14.37
CA PRO A 74 10.12 20.79 -15.41
C PRO A 74 9.68 22.21 -15.05
N ASN A 75 10.47 23.20 -15.42
CA ASN A 75 10.24 24.61 -15.16
C ASN A 75 10.25 25.03 -13.68
N THR A 76 10.91 24.27 -12.82
CA THR A 76 11.15 24.63 -11.42
C THR A 76 12.66 24.62 -11.13
N PRO A 77 13.14 25.26 -10.03
CA PRO A 77 14.51 25.12 -9.58
C PRO A 77 14.95 23.68 -9.33
N MET A 78 13.99 22.75 -9.24
CA MET A 78 14.17 21.31 -9.02
C MET A 78 14.06 20.49 -10.33
N ALA A 79 14.17 21.13 -11.49
CA ALA A 79 14.07 20.46 -12.79
C ALA A 79 15.10 19.33 -12.99
N GLY A 80 16.20 19.34 -12.23
CA GLY A 80 17.21 18.28 -12.21
C GLY A 80 17.12 17.31 -11.03
N ALA A 81 16.17 17.51 -10.12
CA ALA A 81 15.96 16.59 -8.99
C ALA A 81 15.34 15.29 -9.50
N TRP A 82 16.04 14.19 -9.28
CA TRP A 82 15.58 12.87 -9.63
C TRP A 82 15.25 12.09 -8.35
N MET A 83 13.98 11.73 -8.20
CA MET A 83 13.53 10.90 -7.08
C MET A 83 13.72 9.43 -7.43
N ARG A 84 14.52 8.74 -6.66
CA ARG A 84 14.63 7.29 -6.77
C ARG A 84 13.53 6.64 -5.93
N VAL A 85 12.77 5.77 -6.58
CA VAL A 85 11.71 4.98 -5.93
C VAL A 85 12.18 3.54 -5.83
N THR A 86 12.11 2.98 -4.65
CA THR A 86 12.44 1.58 -4.39
C THR A 86 11.22 0.84 -3.85
N GLY A 87 11.15 -0.44 -4.12
CA GLY A 87 10.13 -1.31 -3.56
C GLY A 87 10.64 -2.75 -3.54
N GLY A 88 10.12 -3.55 -2.62
CA GLY A 88 10.62 -4.90 -2.42
C GLY A 88 9.70 -5.79 -1.60
N ASN A 89 10.21 -6.93 -1.19
CA ASN A 89 9.52 -7.92 -0.37
C ASN A 89 9.63 -7.61 1.15
N PHE A 90 9.32 -6.39 1.51
CA PHE A 90 9.46 -5.90 2.89
C PHE A 90 8.45 -6.51 3.88
N ILE A 91 7.45 -7.26 3.39
CA ILE A 91 6.35 -7.77 4.20
C ILE A 91 6.36 -9.29 4.21
N THR A 92 6.60 -9.87 5.38
CA THR A 92 6.29 -11.28 5.61
C THR A 92 4.82 -11.39 5.99
N ALA A 93 4.07 -12.25 5.28
CA ALA A 93 2.65 -12.47 5.50
C ALA A 93 2.38 -13.82 6.15
N LYS A 94 1.18 -13.94 6.71
CA LYS A 94 0.53 -15.18 7.15
C LYS A 94 -0.89 -15.22 6.59
N PRO A 95 -1.47 -16.41 6.34
CA PRO A 95 -2.87 -16.49 5.94
C PRO A 95 -3.80 -15.99 7.06
N VAL A 96 -4.92 -15.36 6.68
CA VAL A 96 -6.03 -15.09 7.62
C VAL A 96 -6.67 -16.40 8.07
N GLY A 97 -6.72 -17.39 7.18
CA GLY A 97 -7.33 -18.70 7.45
C GLY A 97 -8.86 -18.68 7.38
N VAL A 98 -9.49 -19.48 8.22
CA VAL A 98 -10.95 -19.60 8.28
C VAL A 98 -11.49 -18.74 9.43
N VAL A 99 -12.40 -17.80 9.12
CA VAL A 99 -13.08 -16.96 10.10
C VAL A 99 -14.58 -17.06 9.87
N ASP A 100 -15.33 -17.37 10.92
CA ASP A 100 -16.81 -17.58 10.87
C ASP A 100 -17.26 -18.54 9.77
N GLY A 101 -16.50 -19.62 9.55
CA GLY A 101 -16.79 -20.62 8.53
C GLY A 101 -16.45 -20.21 7.09
N VAL A 102 -15.86 -19.03 6.87
CA VAL A 102 -15.39 -18.55 5.57
C VAL A 102 -13.88 -18.74 5.48
N ASP A 103 -13.42 -19.52 4.52
CA ASP A 103 -12.01 -19.64 4.17
C ASP A 103 -11.58 -18.46 3.32
N TYR A 104 -10.61 -17.67 3.82
CA TYR A 104 -10.07 -16.51 3.14
C TYR A 104 -8.98 -16.83 2.12
N GLN A 105 -8.52 -18.08 2.06
CA GLN A 105 -7.53 -18.60 1.10
C GLN A 105 -6.26 -17.73 1.06
N TYR A 106 -6.03 -16.99 -0.05
CA TYR A 106 -4.85 -16.14 -0.24
C TYR A 106 -5.03 -14.70 0.29
N THR A 107 -6.03 -14.44 1.11
CA THR A 107 -6.07 -13.21 1.90
C THR A 107 -5.19 -13.42 3.12
N GLY A 108 -4.24 -12.53 3.30
CA GLY A 108 -3.27 -12.57 4.38
C GLY A 108 -3.40 -11.43 5.36
N ALA A 109 -2.66 -11.56 6.44
CA ALA A 109 -2.39 -10.53 7.42
C ALA A 109 -0.87 -10.30 7.52
N VAL A 110 -0.48 -9.13 7.96
CA VAL A 110 0.94 -8.81 8.19
C VAL A 110 1.47 -9.67 9.33
N ARG A 111 2.56 -10.40 9.09
CA ARG A 111 3.27 -11.15 10.11
C ARG A 111 4.45 -10.37 10.66
N LYS A 112 5.22 -9.75 9.77
CA LYS A 112 6.40 -8.96 10.11
C LYS A 112 6.70 -7.96 9.00
N ILE A 113 7.11 -6.75 9.37
CA ILE A 113 7.73 -5.77 8.49
C ILE A 113 9.24 -5.87 8.66
N ILE A 114 9.98 -5.87 7.54
CA ILE A 114 11.45 -5.88 7.53
C ILE A 114 11.90 -4.41 7.56
N ALA A 115 11.81 -3.80 8.75
CA ALA A 115 12.04 -2.37 8.95
C ALA A 115 13.47 -1.94 8.62
N GLU A 116 14.44 -2.81 8.85
CA GLU A 116 15.85 -2.56 8.60
C GLU A 116 16.12 -2.27 7.11
N GLU A 117 15.51 -3.07 6.21
CA GLU A 117 15.67 -2.89 4.77
C GLU A 117 14.99 -1.60 4.28
N ILE A 118 13.78 -1.32 4.80
CA ILE A 118 13.08 -0.07 4.48
C ILE A 118 13.91 1.13 4.95
N SER A 119 14.46 1.06 6.17
CA SER A 119 15.30 2.13 6.72
C SER A 119 16.58 2.34 5.91
N ALA A 120 17.22 1.27 5.45
CA ALA A 120 18.41 1.34 4.60
C ALA A 120 18.12 2.07 3.26
N ASP A 121 16.97 1.78 2.65
CA ASP A 121 16.53 2.50 1.44
C ASP A 121 16.26 4.00 1.72
N LEU A 122 15.59 4.31 2.83
CA LEU A 122 15.31 5.68 3.25
C LEU A 122 16.59 6.46 3.58
N ASP A 123 17.60 5.82 4.17
CA ASP A 123 18.91 6.43 4.47
C ASP A 123 19.69 6.77 3.19
N GLN A 124 19.43 6.07 2.09
CA GLN A 124 19.92 6.40 0.74
C GLN A 124 19.10 7.50 0.05
N GLN A 125 18.18 8.15 0.76
CA GLN A 125 17.26 9.17 0.23
C GLN A 125 16.30 8.64 -0.85
N ASN A 126 16.05 7.34 -0.88
CA ASN A 126 15.03 6.75 -1.74
C ASN A 126 13.64 6.98 -1.13
N VAL A 127 12.64 7.11 -1.98
CA VAL A 127 11.24 6.97 -1.58
C VAL A 127 10.88 5.48 -1.64
N VAL A 128 10.35 4.94 -0.56
CA VAL A 128 9.98 3.52 -0.52
C VAL A 128 8.51 3.37 -0.88
N LEU A 129 8.23 2.62 -1.95
CA LEU A 129 6.88 2.32 -2.42
C LEU A 129 6.49 0.89 -2.07
N ILE A 130 5.44 0.74 -1.28
CA ILE A 130 4.97 -0.55 -0.76
C ILE A 130 3.61 -0.88 -1.37
N SER A 131 3.54 -2.06 -2.00
CA SER A 131 2.29 -2.68 -2.41
C SER A 131 1.74 -3.55 -1.27
N PRO A 132 0.43 -3.61 -1.02
CA PRO A 132 -0.16 -4.45 0.03
C PRO A 132 -0.20 -5.94 -0.40
N ILE A 133 0.97 -6.47 -0.67
CA ILE A 133 1.24 -7.88 -0.97
C ILE A 133 2.33 -8.33 0.00
N GLY A 134 2.11 -9.47 0.63
CA GLY A 134 3.12 -10.11 1.47
C GLY A 134 3.46 -11.51 0.99
N VAL A 135 4.62 -11.98 1.39
CA VAL A 135 5.11 -13.31 1.03
C VAL A 135 5.28 -14.14 2.31
N SER A 136 4.80 -15.37 2.32
CA SER A 136 5.07 -16.29 3.41
C SER A 136 6.51 -16.82 3.34
N PRO A 137 7.06 -17.37 4.45
CA PRO A 137 8.37 -18.04 4.41
C PRO A 137 8.45 -19.21 3.41
N ALA A 138 7.31 -19.77 3.01
CA ALA A 138 7.23 -20.81 1.99
C ALA A 138 7.18 -20.26 0.56
N GLY A 139 7.19 -18.93 0.37
CA GLY A 139 7.13 -18.29 -0.94
C GLY A 139 5.72 -18.05 -1.47
N GLU A 140 4.68 -18.29 -0.67
CA GLU A 140 3.30 -18.02 -1.09
C GLU A 140 2.99 -16.54 -1.01
N ILE A 141 2.25 -16.04 -2.01
CA ILE A 141 1.85 -14.63 -2.10
C ILE A 141 0.46 -14.46 -1.48
N PHE A 142 0.30 -13.43 -0.66
CA PHE A 142 -0.96 -13.05 -0.01
C PHE A 142 -1.37 -11.63 -0.35
N ASN A 143 -2.67 -11.46 -0.60
CA ASN A 143 -3.32 -10.16 -0.71
C ASN A 143 -3.57 -9.59 0.70
N LEU A 144 -3.05 -8.41 0.99
CA LEU A 144 -3.14 -7.77 2.30
C LEU A 144 -4.09 -6.57 2.27
N CYS A 145 -4.57 -6.17 3.44
CA CYS A 145 -5.28 -4.91 3.61
C CYS A 145 -4.28 -3.75 3.59
N MET A 146 -4.51 -2.76 2.76
CA MET A 146 -3.61 -1.61 2.61
C MET A 146 -3.49 -0.81 3.90
N GLU A 147 -4.58 -0.63 4.62
CA GLU A 147 -4.64 0.09 5.88
C GLU A 147 -3.82 -0.64 6.97
N GLU A 148 -3.94 -1.97 7.07
CA GLU A 148 -3.14 -2.81 7.98
C GLU A 148 -1.64 -2.71 7.64
N VAL A 149 -1.30 -2.75 6.36
CA VAL A 149 0.09 -2.61 5.92
C VAL A 149 0.64 -1.24 6.29
N ALA A 150 -0.12 -0.17 6.04
CA ALA A 150 0.31 1.20 6.33
C ALA A 150 0.53 1.40 7.84
N GLU A 151 -0.37 0.89 8.68
CA GLU A 151 -0.24 0.90 10.14
C GLU A 151 0.99 0.10 10.59
N ALA A 152 1.13 -1.14 10.12
CA ALA A 152 2.25 -2.00 10.50
C ALA A 152 3.62 -1.41 10.11
N VAL A 153 3.71 -0.79 8.94
CA VAL A 153 4.93 -0.09 8.48
C VAL A 153 5.20 1.14 9.34
N ALA A 154 4.19 1.96 9.63
CA ALA A 154 4.35 3.14 10.47
C ALA A 154 4.84 2.78 11.88
N VAL A 155 4.26 1.74 12.48
CA VAL A 155 4.68 1.24 13.80
C VAL A 155 6.11 0.68 13.75
N ALA A 156 6.43 -0.16 12.75
CA ALA A 156 7.74 -0.78 12.64
C ALA A 156 8.88 0.24 12.42
N LEU A 157 8.62 1.32 11.71
CA LEU A 157 9.56 2.42 11.46
C LEU A 157 9.52 3.51 12.52
N GLN A 158 8.62 3.44 13.50
CA GLN A 158 8.36 4.52 14.47
C GLN A 158 8.13 5.86 13.76
N ALA A 159 7.28 5.84 12.72
CA ALA A 159 7.02 7.00 11.90
C ALA A 159 6.40 8.14 12.72
N GLU A 160 6.87 9.36 12.49
CA GLU A 160 6.31 10.55 13.16
C GLU A 160 4.86 10.81 12.79
N LYS A 161 4.47 10.45 11.54
CA LYS A 161 3.12 10.64 11.01
C LYS A 161 2.72 9.51 10.07
N LEU A 162 1.48 9.07 10.21
CA LEU A 162 0.79 8.24 9.24
C LEU A 162 -0.37 9.06 8.66
N ILE A 163 -0.40 9.21 7.34
CA ILE A 163 -1.41 10.01 6.63
C ILE A 163 -2.15 9.11 5.65
N PHE A 164 -3.46 8.97 5.84
CA PHE A 164 -4.34 8.32 4.88
C PHE A 164 -4.92 9.35 3.92
N LEU A 165 -4.68 9.16 2.62
CA LEU A 165 -5.31 9.95 1.56
C LEU A 165 -6.55 9.22 1.10
N CYS A 166 -7.71 9.84 1.26
CA CYS A 166 -9.00 9.27 0.89
C CYS A 166 -9.91 10.35 0.27
N ASP A 167 -10.90 9.92 -0.48
CA ASP A 167 -11.88 10.83 -1.09
C ASP A 167 -12.94 11.34 -0.08
N ALA A 168 -12.92 10.81 1.14
CA ALA A 168 -13.80 11.26 2.23
C ALA A 168 -13.15 12.43 3.01
N PRO A 169 -13.96 13.30 3.63
CA PRO A 169 -13.42 14.43 4.41
C PRO A 169 -12.65 13.99 5.66
N GLY A 170 -12.70 12.72 6.00
CA GLY A 170 -11.99 12.10 7.12
C GLY A 170 -12.78 10.97 7.76
N VAL A 171 -12.37 10.56 8.96
CA VAL A 171 -13.06 9.53 9.73
C VAL A 171 -14.36 10.09 10.30
N THR A 172 -15.45 9.36 10.12
CA THR A 172 -16.76 9.78 10.64
C THR A 172 -17.27 8.81 11.71
N ASP A 173 -18.08 9.33 12.63
CA ASP A 173 -18.80 8.50 13.60
C ASP A 173 -19.96 7.74 12.92
N GLY A 174 -20.63 6.87 13.68
CA GLY A 174 -21.78 6.10 13.19
C GLY A 174 -23.00 6.95 12.76
N ARG A 175 -22.95 8.28 12.96
CA ARG A 175 -23.96 9.26 12.52
C ARG A 175 -23.49 10.09 11.32
N GLY A 176 -22.31 9.80 10.79
CA GLY A 176 -21.71 10.53 9.65
C GLY A 176 -21.04 11.86 10.01
N LYS A 177 -20.86 12.17 11.31
CA LYS A 177 -20.16 13.38 11.75
C LYS A 177 -18.65 13.14 11.71
N LEU A 178 -17.89 14.10 11.17
CA LEU A 178 -16.43 14.07 11.16
C LEU A 178 -15.87 14.01 12.59
N ILE A 179 -14.93 13.10 12.79
CA ILE A 179 -14.16 12.99 14.04
C ILE A 179 -12.87 13.76 13.85
N GLU A 180 -12.71 14.87 14.55
CA GLU A 180 -11.54 15.76 14.41
C GLU A 180 -10.30 15.19 15.08
N ALA A 181 -10.46 14.45 16.18
CA ALA A 181 -9.36 13.82 16.90
C ALA A 181 -9.85 12.56 17.63
N ILE A 182 -9.01 11.52 17.64
CA ILE A 182 -9.21 10.31 18.42
C ILE A 182 -7.96 10.15 19.29
N THR A 183 -8.16 10.05 20.60
CA THR A 183 -7.10 9.66 21.53
C THR A 183 -7.19 8.17 21.81
N ALA A 184 -6.04 7.50 21.92
CA ALA A 184 -5.94 6.10 22.32
C ALA A 184 -6.23 5.93 23.82
#